data_16e8d3446137893515883f55223723a5
#
_entry.id   16e8d3446137893515883f55223723a5
#
_cell.length_a   1.000
_cell.length_b   1.000
_cell.length_c   1.000
_cell.angle_alpha   90.00
_cell.angle_beta   90.00
_cell.angle_gamma   90.00
#
_symmetry.space_group_name_H-M   'P 1'
#
loop_
_entity.id
_entity.type
_entity.pdbx_description
1 polymer ?
#
loop_
_entity_poly.entity_id
_entity_poly.type
_entity_poly.pdbx_seq_one_letter_code
_entity_poly.pdbx_strand_id
1 'polypeptide(L)'
;MRLKRVLAGAAIGAGMFSMAAASVPAGHVTGIGGVFVRSKDPKALAAWYRDVLGLEIKSWGGAILRYDAPGHPAVAVWAAFPAGSSEMAPSTRDVMINLAVDDMDAIVARLTAKGVHVIKRDDTDPHGRFTWILDSDGTKIELWQAK
;
A
#
# COMPACT_ATOMS: atom_id res chain seq x y z
N MET A 1 -67.00 -19.61 39.28
CA MET A 1 -66.85 -19.10 37.94
C MET A 1 -65.36 -18.83 37.69
N ARG A 2 -64.61 -19.73 36.99
CA ARG A 2 -63.15 -19.65 36.80
C ARG A 2 -62.87 -19.13 35.41
N LEU A 3 -62.23 -17.96 35.33
CA LEU A 3 -61.85 -17.32 34.08
C LEU A 3 -60.53 -17.95 33.57
N LYS A 4 -60.55 -18.58 32.39
CA LYS A 4 -59.37 -19.12 31.73
C LYS A 4 -58.67 -17.99 30.99
N ARG A 5 -57.40 -17.69 31.34
CA ARG A 5 -56.51 -16.83 30.59
C ARG A 5 -55.91 -17.61 29.38
N VAL A 6 -56.17 -17.14 28.20
CA VAL A 6 -55.52 -17.61 26.96
C VAL A 6 -54.27 -16.75 26.77
N LEU A 7 -53.08 -17.37 26.86
CA LEU A 7 -51.82 -16.77 26.50
C LEU A 7 -51.60 -16.97 25.00
N ALA A 8 -51.69 -15.90 24.23
CA ALA A 8 -51.27 -15.88 22.82
C ALA A 8 -49.75 -15.66 22.78
N GLY A 9 -49.00 -16.68 22.41
CA GLY A 9 -47.59 -16.59 22.14
C GLY A 9 -47.34 -15.98 20.75
N ALA A 10 -46.75 -14.79 20.72
CA ALA A 10 -46.27 -14.21 19.47
C ALA A 10 -44.88 -14.80 19.18
N ALA A 11 -44.77 -15.62 18.12
CA ALA A 11 -43.49 -16.08 17.59
C ALA A 11 -42.87 -14.95 16.77
N ILE A 12 -41.82 -14.35 17.28
CA ILE A 12 -40.97 -13.39 16.53
C ILE A 12 -40.06 -14.22 15.61
N GLY A 13 -40.44 -14.32 14.35
CA GLY A 13 -39.59 -14.90 13.33
C GLY A 13 -38.37 -13.99 13.08
N ALA A 14 -37.20 -14.43 13.52
CA ALA A 14 -35.94 -13.80 13.14
C ALA A 14 -35.68 -14.05 11.65
N GLY A 15 -36.05 -13.09 10.80
CA GLY A 15 -35.67 -13.08 9.40
C GLY A 15 -34.16 -12.90 9.28
N MET A 16 -33.44 -13.97 8.96
CA MET A 16 -32.04 -13.88 8.52
C MET A 16 -32.03 -13.20 7.16
N PHE A 17 -31.74 -11.91 7.12
CA PHE A 17 -31.34 -11.23 5.89
C PHE A 17 -29.95 -11.72 5.50
N SER A 18 -29.88 -12.73 4.66
CA SER A 18 -28.65 -13.11 3.96
C SER A 18 -28.31 -11.99 2.98
N MET A 19 -27.38 -11.12 3.35
CA MET A 19 -26.78 -10.20 2.38
C MET A 19 -25.94 -11.03 1.43
N ALA A 20 -26.50 -11.34 0.26
CA ALA A 20 -25.72 -11.90 -0.83
C ALA A 20 -24.61 -10.89 -1.16
N ALA A 21 -23.35 -11.28 -0.94
CA ALA A 21 -22.21 -10.48 -1.40
C ALA A 21 -22.36 -10.35 -2.93
N ALA A 22 -22.41 -9.10 -3.42
CA ALA A 22 -22.44 -8.84 -4.85
C ALA A 22 -21.21 -9.49 -5.49
N SER A 23 -21.42 -10.42 -6.41
CA SER A 23 -20.33 -11.06 -7.13
C SER A 23 -19.66 -10.04 -8.02
N VAL A 24 -18.33 -9.89 -7.88
CA VAL A 24 -17.54 -9.02 -8.77
C VAL A 24 -17.57 -9.65 -10.18
N PRO A 25 -17.94 -8.90 -11.24
CA PRO A 25 -18.03 -9.45 -12.58
C PRO A 25 -16.66 -9.93 -13.08
N ALA A 26 -16.64 -10.95 -13.94
CA ALA A 26 -15.41 -11.40 -14.61
C ALA A 26 -14.80 -10.28 -15.47
N GLY A 27 -13.46 -10.29 -15.64
CA GLY A 27 -12.76 -9.26 -16.42
C GLY A 27 -12.55 -7.93 -15.67
N HIS A 28 -12.52 -7.95 -14.35
CA HIS A 28 -12.18 -6.79 -13.52
C HIS A 28 -10.69 -6.73 -13.15
N VAL A 29 -10.22 -5.56 -12.71
CA VAL A 29 -8.87 -5.36 -12.18
C VAL A 29 -8.74 -6.05 -10.82
N THR A 30 -7.70 -6.88 -10.66
CA THR A 30 -7.44 -7.65 -9.43
C THR A 30 -6.31 -7.07 -8.59
N GLY A 31 -5.50 -6.16 -9.15
CA GLY A 31 -4.38 -5.54 -8.44
C GLY A 31 -3.45 -4.77 -9.39
N ILE A 32 -2.37 -4.25 -8.84
CA ILE A 32 -1.32 -3.56 -9.60
C ILE A 32 -0.34 -4.61 -10.14
N GLY A 33 -0.26 -4.77 -11.47
CA GLY A 33 0.64 -5.72 -12.12
C GLY A 33 2.09 -5.23 -12.23
N GLY A 34 2.32 -3.92 -12.11
CA GLY A 34 3.66 -3.33 -12.14
C GLY A 34 3.63 -1.81 -12.14
N VAL A 35 4.77 -1.21 -11.83
CA VAL A 35 5.03 0.24 -11.89
C VAL A 35 6.15 0.48 -12.89
N PHE A 36 5.93 1.39 -13.83
CA PHE A 36 6.91 1.75 -14.86
C PHE A 36 7.15 3.25 -14.80
N VAL A 37 8.41 3.63 -14.69
CA VAL A 37 8.84 5.02 -14.58
C VAL A 37 9.73 5.40 -15.77
N ARG A 38 9.72 6.68 -16.13
CA ARG A 38 10.65 7.22 -17.11
C ARG A 38 11.83 7.86 -16.38
N SER A 39 13.05 7.51 -16.80
CA SER A 39 14.30 8.07 -16.27
C SER A 39 15.17 8.59 -17.40
N LYS A 40 16.01 9.60 -17.10
CA LYS A 40 17.06 10.06 -18.01
C LYS A 40 18.23 9.08 -18.04
N ASP A 41 18.50 8.39 -16.92
CA ASP A 41 19.49 7.33 -16.81
C ASP A 41 18.88 6.11 -16.09
N PRO A 42 18.20 5.21 -16.82
CA PRO A 42 17.54 4.04 -16.23
C PRO A 42 18.52 3.10 -15.52
N LYS A 43 19.80 3.05 -15.94
CA LYS A 43 20.81 2.21 -15.30
C LYS A 43 21.20 2.74 -13.93
N ALA A 44 21.42 4.06 -13.85
CA ALA A 44 21.73 4.71 -12.57
C ALA A 44 20.54 4.61 -11.61
N LEU A 45 19.31 4.81 -12.07
CA LEU A 45 18.10 4.65 -11.25
C LEU A 45 17.95 3.22 -10.74
N ALA A 46 18.11 2.21 -11.59
CA ALA A 46 18.04 0.80 -11.18
C ALA A 46 19.12 0.45 -10.14
N ALA A 47 20.35 0.96 -10.32
CA ALA A 47 21.42 0.79 -9.35
C ALA A 47 21.07 1.43 -7.99
N TRP A 48 20.47 2.62 -8.00
CA TRP A 48 20.00 3.28 -6.77
C TRP A 48 18.94 2.43 -6.04
N TYR A 49 17.93 1.91 -6.76
CA TYR A 49 16.91 1.04 -6.15
C TYR A 49 17.51 -0.24 -5.56
N ARG A 50 18.52 -0.83 -6.22
CA ARG A 50 19.27 -1.97 -5.68
C ARG A 50 20.03 -1.60 -4.40
N ASP A 51 20.82 -0.53 -4.44
CA ASP A 51 21.80 -0.22 -3.41
C ASP A 51 21.19 0.47 -2.18
N VAL A 52 20.08 1.21 -2.38
CA VAL A 52 19.39 1.94 -1.33
C VAL A 52 18.20 1.16 -0.79
N LEU A 53 17.30 0.70 -1.67
CA LEU A 53 16.07 0.03 -1.29
C LEU A 53 16.18 -1.50 -1.24
N GLY A 54 17.28 -2.07 -1.75
CA GLY A 54 17.52 -3.52 -1.70
C GLY A 54 16.74 -4.31 -2.74
N LEU A 55 16.28 -3.68 -3.83
CA LEU A 55 15.60 -4.39 -4.90
C LEU A 55 16.57 -5.33 -5.64
N GLU A 56 16.12 -6.55 -5.93
CA GLU A 56 16.86 -7.47 -6.76
C GLU A 56 16.70 -7.11 -8.24
N ILE A 57 17.62 -6.28 -8.76
CA ILE A 57 17.59 -5.87 -10.15
C ILE A 57 18.04 -7.01 -11.06
N LYS A 58 17.19 -7.37 -12.02
CA LYS A 58 17.44 -8.44 -12.99
C LYS A 58 18.22 -7.90 -14.20
N SER A 59 18.74 -8.82 -15.02
CA SER A 59 19.58 -8.48 -16.20
C SER A 59 18.90 -7.57 -17.22
N TRP A 60 17.57 -7.56 -17.28
CA TRP A 60 16.81 -6.66 -18.15
C TRP A 60 16.62 -5.25 -17.58
N GLY A 61 17.15 -4.96 -16.37
CA GLY A 61 17.18 -3.62 -15.78
C GLY A 61 16.00 -3.27 -14.85
N GLY A 62 15.11 -4.20 -14.56
CA GLY A 62 14.00 -4.03 -13.62
C GLY A 62 14.00 -5.08 -12.52
N ALA A 63 12.98 -5.05 -11.65
CA ALA A 63 12.78 -5.99 -10.55
C ALA A 63 11.43 -6.70 -10.66
N ILE A 64 11.33 -7.89 -10.07
CA ILE A 64 10.07 -8.61 -9.87
C ILE A 64 9.75 -8.53 -8.38
N LEU A 65 8.69 -7.83 -8.03
CA LEU A 65 8.17 -7.74 -6.68
C LEU A 65 7.10 -8.80 -6.49
N ARG A 66 7.22 -9.61 -5.45
CA ARG A 66 6.33 -10.75 -5.22
C ARG A 66 5.31 -10.40 -4.14
N TYR A 67 4.04 -10.64 -4.41
CA TYR A 67 2.95 -10.46 -3.44
C TYR A 67 2.95 -11.51 -2.32
N ASP A 68 3.65 -12.63 -2.51
CA ASP A 68 3.84 -13.69 -1.51
C ASP A 68 5.17 -13.57 -0.74
N ALA A 69 5.86 -12.44 -0.84
CA ALA A 69 7.07 -12.18 -0.07
C ALA A 69 6.75 -12.10 1.44
N PRO A 70 7.63 -12.62 2.31
CA PRO A 70 7.46 -12.49 3.76
C PRO A 70 7.31 -11.01 4.18
N GLY A 71 6.32 -10.72 5.03
CA GLY A 71 6.05 -9.35 5.49
C GLY A 71 5.31 -8.46 4.47
N HIS A 72 4.99 -8.96 3.27
CA HIS A 72 4.20 -8.19 2.31
C HIS A 72 2.73 -8.13 2.76
N PRO A 73 2.09 -6.94 2.78
CA PRO A 73 0.67 -6.82 3.11
C PRO A 73 -0.22 -7.49 2.06
N ALA A 74 -1.38 -7.98 2.48
CA ALA A 74 -2.33 -8.67 1.60
C ALA A 74 -3.04 -7.75 0.59
N VAL A 75 -2.82 -6.43 0.70
CA VAL A 75 -3.51 -5.41 -0.10
C VAL A 75 -2.51 -4.43 -0.72
N ALA A 76 -2.88 -3.88 -1.88
CA ALA A 76 -2.24 -2.70 -2.46
C ALA A 76 -3.27 -1.57 -2.54
N VAL A 77 -2.84 -0.33 -2.38
CA VAL A 77 -3.70 0.85 -2.43
C VAL A 77 -3.48 1.58 -3.75
N TRP A 78 -4.57 1.97 -4.40
CA TRP A 78 -4.57 2.92 -5.49
C TRP A 78 -5.44 4.11 -5.09
N ALA A 79 -4.90 5.33 -5.24
CA ALA A 79 -5.63 6.56 -4.96
C ALA A 79 -5.28 7.65 -5.98
N ALA A 80 -6.24 8.51 -6.26
CA ALA A 80 -6.04 9.73 -7.03
C ALA A 80 -6.19 10.94 -6.12
N PHE A 81 -5.26 11.89 -6.22
CA PHE A 81 -5.28 13.14 -5.49
C PHE A 81 -5.69 14.29 -6.43
N PRO A 82 -6.37 15.35 -5.91
CA PRO A 82 -6.65 16.56 -6.70
C PRO A 82 -5.38 17.16 -7.30
N ALA A 83 -5.49 17.78 -8.47
CA ALA A 83 -4.33 18.38 -9.16
C ALA A 83 -3.60 19.45 -8.33
N GLY A 84 -4.27 20.11 -7.39
CA GLY A 84 -3.68 21.08 -6.46
C GLY A 84 -3.20 20.49 -5.13
N SER A 85 -3.16 19.16 -5.00
CA SER A 85 -2.71 18.49 -3.76
C SER A 85 -1.21 18.66 -3.54
N SER A 86 -0.82 18.83 -2.28
CA SER A 86 0.59 18.82 -1.86
C SER A 86 1.14 17.43 -1.57
N GLU A 87 0.35 16.37 -1.76
CA GLU A 87 0.77 15.01 -1.40
C GLU A 87 2.02 14.54 -2.14
N MET A 88 2.25 15.03 -3.36
CA MET A 88 3.45 14.70 -4.12
C MET A 88 4.67 15.52 -3.70
N ALA A 89 4.50 16.63 -2.96
CA ALA A 89 5.61 17.48 -2.55
C ALA A 89 6.63 16.70 -1.66
N PRO A 90 7.93 17.02 -1.76
CA PRO A 90 8.57 18.03 -2.61
C PRO A 90 8.87 17.57 -4.06
N SER A 91 8.41 16.38 -4.47
CA SER A 91 8.55 15.93 -5.85
C SER A 91 7.79 16.84 -6.82
N THR A 92 8.35 17.04 -8.00
CA THR A 92 7.68 17.70 -9.13
C THR A 92 7.01 16.71 -10.08
N ARG A 93 7.04 15.42 -9.74
CA ARG A 93 6.37 14.36 -10.50
C ARG A 93 4.93 14.17 -10.04
N ASP A 94 4.06 13.82 -10.96
CA ASP A 94 2.62 13.59 -10.71
C ASP A 94 2.33 12.19 -10.19
N VAL A 95 3.32 11.52 -9.60
CA VAL A 95 3.21 10.16 -9.08
C VAL A 95 4.01 10.01 -7.79
N MET A 96 3.45 9.25 -6.86
CA MET A 96 4.13 8.71 -5.68
C MET A 96 4.03 7.19 -5.73
N ILE A 97 5.13 6.50 -5.42
CA ILE A 97 5.16 5.04 -5.38
C ILE A 97 5.15 4.61 -3.92
N ASN A 98 4.15 3.83 -3.53
CA ASN A 98 4.14 3.16 -2.23
C ASN A 98 4.82 1.81 -2.37
N LEU A 99 5.82 1.55 -1.53
CA LEU A 99 6.56 0.28 -1.46
C LEU A 99 6.41 -0.32 -0.07
N ALA A 100 5.92 -1.54 0.00
CA ALA A 100 5.86 -2.29 1.25
C ALA A 100 7.27 -2.68 1.70
N VAL A 101 7.52 -2.57 3.02
CA VAL A 101 8.77 -2.98 3.67
C VAL A 101 8.46 -3.91 4.85
N ASP A 102 9.33 -4.85 5.09
CA ASP A 102 9.23 -5.81 6.18
C ASP A 102 9.72 -5.26 7.53
N ASP A 103 10.69 -4.33 7.51
CA ASP A 103 11.28 -3.70 8.70
C ASP A 103 11.60 -2.23 8.45
N MET A 104 10.77 -1.34 9.02
CA MET A 104 10.90 0.11 8.87
C MET A 104 12.18 0.65 9.52
N ASP A 105 12.63 0.10 10.62
CA ASP A 105 13.84 0.58 11.29
C ASP A 105 15.10 0.19 10.52
N ALA A 106 15.14 -1.03 9.99
CA ALA A 106 16.23 -1.50 9.16
C ALA A 106 16.35 -0.71 7.85
N ILE A 107 15.22 -0.42 7.17
CA ILE A 107 15.27 0.36 5.93
C ILE A 107 15.70 1.81 6.21
N VAL A 108 15.20 2.46 7.27
CA VAL A 108 15.60 3.82 7.64
C VAL A 108 17.08 3.90 8.01
N ALA A 109 17.61 2.89 8.72
CA ALA A 109 19.05 2.81 8.99
C ALA A 109 19.86 2.73 7.69
N ARG A 110 19.41 1.94 6.71
CA ARG A 110 20.04 1.84 5.38
C ARG A 110 19.98 3.16 4.62
N LEU A 111 18.83 3.85 4.62
CA LEU A 111 18.67 5.17 4.00
C LEU A 111 19.69 6.16 4.57
N THR A 112 19.81 6.22 5.89
CA THR A 112 20.76 7.09 6.60
C THR A 112 22.20 6.75 6.20
N ALA A 113 22.58 5.47 6.20
CA ALA A 113 23.92 5.03 5.81
C ALA A 113 24.26 5.35 4.35
N LYS A 114 23.26 5.46 3.48
CA LYS A 114 23.40 5.85 2.06
C LYS A 114 23.24 7.35 1.83
N GLY A 115 23.07 8.17 2.87
CA GLY A 115 22.90 9.61 2.75
C GLY A 115 21.57 10.05 2.14
N VAL A 116 20.56 9.19 2.15
CA VAL A 116 19.22 9.53 1.64
C VAL A 116 18.46 10.31 2.70
N HIS A 117 17.94 11.47 2.31
CA HIS A 117 17.17 12.33 3.20
C HIS A 117 15.75 11.77 3.41
N VAL A 118 15.39 11.55 4.68
CA VAL A 118 14.01 11.24 5.08
C VAL A 118 13.21 12.53 5.17
N ILE A 119 12.20 12.67 4.33
CA ILE A 119 11.31 13.86 4.29
C ILE A 119 10.44 13.90 5.54
N LYS A 120 9.82 12.77 5.86
CA LYS A 120 8.94 12.57 7.00
C LYS A 120 8.94 11.10 7.42
N ARG A 121 8.70 10.84 8.71
CA ARG A 121 8.38 9.52 9.24
C ARG A 121 7.14 9.62 10.13
N ASP A 122 6.27 8.61 10.07
CA ASP A 122 5.09 8.49 10.91
C ASP A 122 4.95 7.03 11.39
N ASP A 123 5.15 6.82 12.68
CA ASP A 123 5.03 5.52 13.33
C ASP A 123 3.67 5.37 14.06
N THR A 124 2.79 6.38 13.97
CA THR A 124 1.55 6.47 14.77
C THR A 124 0.29 6.17 13.98
N ASP A 125 0.37 6.09 12.66
CA ASP A 125 -0.77 5.84 11.80
C ASP A 125 -1.41 4.46 12.11
N PRO A 126 -2.75 4.35 12.17
CA PRO A 126 -3.44 3.10 12.47
C PRO A 126 -3.22 2.01 11.42
N HIS A 127 -2.85 2.35 10.18
CA HIS A 127 -2.65 1.39 9.09
C HIS A 127 -1.20 0.87 9.00
N GLY A 128 -0.26 1.47 9.75
CA GLY A 128 1.13 1.03 9.72
C GLY A 128 2.12 2.14 10.08
N ARG A 129 3.38 1.88 9.72
CA ARG A 129 4.47 2.84 9.84
C ARG A 129 4.82 3.33 8.45
N PHE A 130 5.06 4.63 8.31
CA PHE A 130 5.33 5.27 7.04
C PHE A 130 6.61 6.10 7.07
N THR A 131 7.33 6.11 5.95
CA THR A 131 8.50 6.97 5.74
C THR A 131 8.52 7.47 4.31
N TRP A 132 8.72 8.77 4.12
CA TRP A 132 8.76 9.39 2.79
C TRP A 132 10.15 9.86 2.43
N ILE A 133 10.57 9.56 1.20
CA ILE A 133 11.85 9.95 0.61
C ILE A 133 11.66 10.40 -0.84
N LEU A 134 12.72 10.90 -1.46
CA LEU A 134 12.83 10.98 -2.92
C LEU A 134 13.81 9.93 -3.41
N ASP A 135 13.54 9.33 -4.57
CA ASP A 135 14.53 8.57 -5.30
C ASP A 135 15.55 9.50 -6.00
N SER A 136 16.57 8.94 -6.63
CA SER A 136 17.62 9.71 -7.31
C SER A 136 17.11 10.53 -8.51
N ASP A 137 15.94 10.25 -9.01
CA ASP A 137 15.28 10.99 -10.08
C ASP A 137 14.23 12.00 -9.59
N GLY A 138 14.06 12.12 -8.26
CA GLY A 138 13.12 13.04 -7.62
C GLY A 138 11.68 12.51 -7.55
N THR A 139 11.45 11.21 -7.78
CA THR A 139 10.13 10.61 -7.53
C THR A 139 9.92 10.42 -6.03
N LYS A 140 8.75 10.82 -5.53
CA LYS A 140 8.40 10.56 -4.13
C LYS A 140 8.09 9.09 -3.92
N ILE A 141 8.76 8.50 -2.92
CA ILE A 141 8.54 7.13 -2.47
C ILE A 141 7.95 7.20 -1.07
N GLU A 142 6.86 6.48 -0.88
CA GLU A 142 6.31 6.18 0.43
C GLU A 142 6.68 4.74 0.78
N LEU A 143 7.43 4.54 1.85
CA LEU A 143 7.74 3.22 2.42
C LEU A 143 6.69 2.91 3.46
N TRP A 144 6.09 1.73 3.38
CA TRP A 144 5.01 1.30 4.27
C TRP A 144 5.28 -0.07 4.87
N GLN A 145 5.36 -0.10 6.20
CA GLN A 145 5.31 -1.34 6.98
C GLN A 145 3.91 -1.48 7.55
N ALA A 146 3.13 -2.44 7.05
CA ALA A 146 1.79 -2.73 7.55
C ALA A 146 1.83 -3.23 9.01
N LYS A 147 0.74 -2.98 9.75
CA LYS A 147 0.52 -3.56 11.09
C LYS A 147 -0.11 -4.93 11.01
#